data_c39b5c11fac78f34d52e3f2d72cd86bf
#
_entry.id   c39b5c11fac78f34d52e3f2d72cd86bf
#
_cell.length_a   1.000
_cell.length_b   1.000
_cell.length_c   1.000
_cell.angle_alpha   90.00
_cell.angle_beta   90.00
_cell.angle_gamma   90.00
#
_symmetry.space_group_name_H-M   'P 1'
#
loop_
_entity.id
_entity.type
_entity.pdbx_description
1 polymer ?
#
loop_
_entity_poly.entity_id
_entity_poly.type
_entity_poly.pdbx_seq_one_letter_code
_entity_poly.pdbx_strand_id
1 'polypeptide(L)'
;VEGWIEEIRVDKTGQNVAKDDILLSIYSPKLVSTQQEYLLALNNLSALSKSQFDEIRQGAEDLVKSSRERLELLDVPEHQIQELEQTRKIKKSLHIHSPVAGTVIRIGSRQGQYVTPKTELYMMVDLSQVWVYADVYEYELPWVKLGDEVEMTLASVPGKTFKGSLDYIYPYAES
;
A
#
# COMPACT_ATOMS: atom_id res chain seq x y z
N VAL A 1 9.05 -3.97 -4.91
CA VAL A 1 10.15 -3.33 -5.69
C VAL A 1 11.21 -2.80 -4.74
N GLU A 2 12.50 -2.83 -5.17
CA GLU A 2 13.62 -2.17 -4.51
C GLU A 2 14.18 -1.05 -5.39
N GLY A 3 14.70 0.02 -4.77
CA GLY A 3 15.22 1.17 -5.52
C GLY A 3 15.43 2.41 -4.67
N TRP A 4 15.56 3.55 -5.31
CA TRP A 4 15.74 4.85 -4.66
C TRP A 4 14.47 5.67 -4.72
N ILE A 5 14.12 6.30 -3.60
CA ILE A 5 12.99 7.23 -3.55
C ILE A 5 13.36 8.49 -4.33
N GLU A 6 12.62 8.75 -5.39
CA GLU A 6 12.82 9.92 -6.27
C GLU A 6 12.05 11.13 -5.78
N GLU A 7 10.78 10.93 -5.44
CA GLU A 7 9.87 11.99 -5.00
C GLU A 7 9.00 11.49 -3.85
N ILE A 8 8.75 12.32 -2.86
CA ILE A 8 7.80 12.08 -1.79
C ILE A 8 6.68 13.11 -1.94
N ARG A 9 5.43 12.67 -2.12
CA ARG A 9 4.26 13.54 -2.22
C ARG A 9 3.56 13.73 -0.89
N VAL A 10 3.55 12.69 -0.07
CA VAL A 10 3.00 12.72 1.27
C VAL A 10 4.16 12.86 2.24
N ASP A 11 4.44 14.09 2.66
CA ASP A 11 5.65 14.48 3.42
C ASP A 11 5.37 14.93 4.86
N LYS A 12 4.09 14.85 5.30
CA LYS A 12 3.68 15.34 6.63
C LYS A 12 2.94 14.27 7.43
N THR A 13 3.34 14.12 8.69
CA THR A 13 2.55 13.40 9.68
C THR A 13 1.27 14.17 10.00
N GLY A 14 0.15 13.45 10.19
CA GLY A 14 -1.18 14.05 10.35
C GLY A 14 -1.91 14.33 9.02
N GLN A 15 -1.26 14.11 7.88
CA GLN A 15 -1.88 14.27 6.57
C GLN A 15 -2.89 13.13 6.33
N ASN A 16 -4.09 13.50 5.86
CA ASN A 16 -5.08 12.53 5.40
C ASN A 16 -4.77 12.13 3.97
N VAL A 17 -4.89 10.84 3.70
CA VAL A 17 -4.63 10.22 2.41
C VAL A 17 -5.84 9.38 2.03
N ALA A 18 -6.31 9.51 0.80
CA ALA A 18 -7.33 8.65 0.26
C ALA A 18 -6.72 7.33 -0.26
N LYS A 19 -7.57 6.32 -0.40
CA LYS A 19 -7.16 5.10 -1.10
C LYS A 19 -6.74 5.46 -2.53
N ASP A 20 -5.67 4.82 -3.00
CA ASP A 20 -5.06 5.01 -4.33
C ASP A 20 -4.35 6.36 -4.56
N ASP A 21 -4.27 7.24 -3.55
CA ASP A 21 -3.40 8.42 -3.63
C ASP A 21 -1.93 8.04 -3.77
N ILE A 22 -1.18 8.81 -4.56
CA ILE A 22 0.26 8.59 -4.76
C ILE A 22 1.01 9.09 -3.53
N LEU A 23 1.69 8.19 -2.83
CA LEU A 23 2.49 8.49 -1.64
C LEU A 23 3.88 9.00 -2.02
N LEU A 24 4.56 8.25 -2.88
CA LEU A 24 5.93 8.54 -3.34
C LEU A 24 6.20 7.84 -4.67
N SER A 25 7.35 8.14 -5.27
CA SER A 25 7.85 7.41 -6.43
C SER A 25 9.21 6.78 -6.15
N ILE A 26 9.43 5.56 -6.69
CA ILE A 26 10.66 4.79 -6.54
C ILE A 26 11.29 4.59 -7.93
N TYR A 27 12.54 5.01 -8.09
CA TYR A 27 13.37 4.63 -9.22
C TYR A 27 13.98 3.25 -8.98
N SER A 28 13.73 2.31 -9.88
CA SER A 28 14.28 0.95 -9.80
C SER A 28 14.92 0.55 -11.11
N PRO A 29 16.24 0.31 -11.15
CA PRO A 29 16.91 -0.20 -12.35
C PRO A 29 16.35 -1.56 -12.80
N LYS A 30 15.97 -2.42 -11.84
CA LYS A 30 15.36 -3.71 -12.11
C LYS A 30 14.00 -3.56 -12.82
N LEU A 31 13.20 -2.58 -12.39
CA LEU A 31 11.94 -2.26 -13.06
C LEU A 31 12.18 -1.79 -14.49
N VAL A 32 13.19 -0.94 -14.71
CA VAL A 32 13.52 -0.45 -16.07
C VAL A 32 13.93 -1.60 -16.98
N SER A 33 14.83 -2.49 -16.52
CA SER A 33 15.26 -3.65 -17.32
C SER A 33 14.12 -4.63 -17.61
N THR A 34 13.23 -4.89 -16.62
CA THR A 34 12.07 -5.77 -16.83
C THR A 34 11.08 -5.19 -17.82
N GLN A 35 10.85 -3.86 -17.81
CA GLN A 35 10.03 -3.19 -18.82
C GLN A 35 10.65 -3.31 -20.22
N GLN A 36 11.99 -3.18 -20.34
CA GLN A 36 12.69 -3.37 -21.61
C GLN A 36 12.52 -4.79 -22.15
N GLU A 37 12.69 -5.80 -21.29
CA GLU A 37 12.49 -7.20 -21.65
C GLU A 37 11.04 -7.44 -22.14
N TYR A 38 10.05 -6.89 -21.44
CA TYR A 38 8.66 -7.01 -21.82
C TYR A 38 8.34 -6.35 -23.17
N LEU A 39 8.84 -5.14 -23.41
CA LEU A 39 8.68 -4.46 -24.71
C LEU A 39 9.38 -5.22 -25.85
N LEU A 40 10.54 -5.81 -25.58
CA LEU A 40 11.23 -6.64 -26.57
C LEU A 40 10.39 -7.89 -26.88
N ALA A 41 9.83 -8.55 -25.88
CA ALA A 41 8.95 -9.71 -26.06
C ALA A 41 7.72 -9.37 -26.91
N LEU A 42 7.06 -8.24 -26.64
CA LEU A 42 5.92 -7.75 -27.43
C LEU A 42 6.30 -7.43 -28.88
N ASN A 43 7.47 -6.86 -29.13
CA ASN A 43 7.96 -6.60 -30.47
C ASN A 43 8.25 -7.91 -31.23
N ASN A 44 8.87 -8.90 -30.54
CA ASN A 44 9.12 -10.23 -31.10
C ASN A 44 7.79 -10.93 -31.46
N LEU A 45 6.81 -10.92 -30.56
CA LEU A 45 5.48 -11.48 -30.84
C LEU A 45 4.84 -10.84 -32.07
N SER A 46 4.88 -9.51 -32.18
CA SER A 46 4.37 -8.78 -33.33
C SER A 46 5.06 -9.19 -34.63
N ALA A 47 6.38 -9.38 -34.63
CA ALA A 47 7.14 -9.80 -35.79
C ALA A 47 6.89 -11.27 -36.19
N LEU A 48 6.69 -12.15 -35.19
CA LEU A 48 6.55 -13.58 -35.37
C LEU A 48 5.09 -14.06 -35.45
N SER A 49 4.12 -13.17 -35.26
CA SER A 49 2.67 -13.49 -35.28
C SER A 49 2.20 -14.10 -36.62
N LYS A 50 2.91 -13.80 -37.72
CA LYS A 50 2.60 -14.33 -39.07
C LYS A 50 3.48 -15.54 -39.44
N SER A 51 4.27 -16.09 -38.52
CA SER A 51 5.08 -17.26 -38.78
C SER A 51 4.19 -18.47 -39.12
N GLN A 52 4.65 -19.28 -40.11
CA GLN A 52 3.97 -20.53 -40.48
C GLN A 52 4.26 -21.66 -39.49
N PHE A 53 5.21 -21.48 -38.57
CA PHE A 53 5.61 -22.47 -37.57
C PHE A 53 4.94 -22.14 -36.25
N ASP A 54 4.06 -23.06 -35.80
CA ASP A 54 3.29 -22.89 -34.55
C ASP A 54 4.19 -22.83 -33.32
N GLU A 55 5.25 -23.61 -33.28
CA GLU A 55 6.23 -23.61 -32.17
C GLU A 55 6.91 -22.24 -31.98
N ILE A 56 7.21 -21.54 -33.08
CA ILE A 56 7.81 -20.19 -33.03
C ILE A 56 6.81 -19.18 -32.46
N ARG A 57 5.53 -19.26 -32.88
CA ARG A 57 4.50 -18.37 -32.35
C ARG A 57 4.26 -18.61 -30.86
N GLN A 58 4.12 -19.89 -30.47
CA GLN A 58 3.93 -20.28 -29.07
C GLN A 58 5.09 -19.81 -28.21
N GLY A 59 6.33 -19.98 -28.63
CA GLY A 59 7.50 -19.49 -27.91
C GLY A 59 7.53 -17.98 -27.74
N ALA A 60 7.05 -17.22 -28.72
CA ALA A 60 6.93 -15.76 -28.60
C ALA A 60 5.82 -15.34 -27.63
N GLU A 61 4.68 -16.05 -27.61
CA GLU A 61 3.60 -15.81 -26.65
C GLU A 61 4.04 -16.14 -25.21
N ASP A 62 4.74 -17.26 -25.02
CA ASP A 62 5.26 -17.67 -23.71
C ASP A 62 6.27 -16.65 -23.16
N LEU A 63 7.10 -16.06 -24.05
CA LEU A 63 8.04 -15.01 -23.67
C LEU A 63 7.32 -13.75 -23.19
N VAL A 64 6.27 -13.32 -23.87
CA VAL A 64 5.43 -12.18 -23.44
C VAL A 64 4.79 -12.47 -22.09
N LYS A 65 4.19 -13.65 -21.94
CA LYS A 65 3.56 -14.06 -20.69
C LYS A 65 4.54 -14.05 -19.52
N SER A 66 5.70 -14.68 -19.68
CA SER A 66 6.70 -14.77 -18.61
C SER A 66 7.31 -13.42 -18.24
N SER A 67 7.50 -12.52 -19.21
CA SER A 67 8.02 -11.17 -18.95
C SER A 67 6.95 -10.27 -18.29
N ARG A 68 5.65 -10.45 -18.61
CA ARG A 68 4.55 -9.80 -17.92
C ARG A 68 4.46 -10.26 -16.46
N GLU A 69 4.49 -11.56 -16.22
CA GLU A 69 4.48 -12.13 -14.86
C GLU A 69 5.62 -11.55 -13.99
N ARG A 70 6.80 -11.27 -14.57
CA ARG A 70 7.89 -10.57 -13.85
C ARG A 70 7.53 -9.15 -13.43
N LEU A 71 6.79 -8.40 -14.26
CA LEU A 71 6.30 -7.07 -13.88
C LEU A 71 5.28 -7.16 -12.74
N GLU A 72 4.40 -8.14 -12.78
CA GLU A 72 3.41 -8.40 -11.72
C GLU A 72 4.11 -8.80 -10.41
N LEU A 73 5.16 -9.64 -10.45
CA LEU A 73 5.99 -9.98 -9.29
C LEU A 73 6.77 -8.79 -8.70
N LEU A 74 6.95 -7.72 -9.47
CA LEU A 74 7.49 -6.45 -9.00
C LEU A 74 6.42 -5.51 -8.46
N ASP A 75 5.18 -5.99 -8.27
CA ASP A 75 4.03 -5.21 -7.82
C ASP A 75 3.71 -3.99 -8.71
N VAL A 76 3.98 -4.11 -10.04
CA VAL A 76 3.59 -3.07 -10.98
C VAL A 76 2.08 -3.12 -11.18
N PRO A 77 1.34 -2.04 -10.92
CA PRO A 77 -0.10 -2.02 -11.08
C PRO A 77 -0.53 -2.29 -12.53
N GLU A 78 -1.64 -2.99 -12.72
CA GLU A 78 -2.16 -3.39 -14.02
C GLU A 78 -2.30 -2.21 -15.00
N HIS A 79 -2.80 -1.06 -14.53
CA HIS A 79 -2.95 0.13 -15.36
C HIS A 79 -1.61 0.67 -15.90
N GLN A 80 -0.51 0.48 -15.16
CA GLN A 80 0.83 0.87 -15.62
C GLN A 80 1.41 -0.11 -16.63
N ILE A 81 1.09 -1.41 -16.52
CA ILE A 81 1.45 -2.42 -17.53
C ILE A 81 0.70 -2.11 -18.84
N GLN A 82 -0.59 -1.84 -18.78
CA GLN A 82 -1.39 -1.47 -19.94
C GLN A 82 -0.90 -0.17 -20.61
N GLU A 83 -0.53 0.82 -19.80
CA GLU A 83 0.07 2.06 -20.33
C GLU A 83 1.41 1.79 -21.04
N LEU A 84 2.25 0.90 -20.49
CA LEU A 84 3.49 0.48 -21.13
C LEU A 84 3.24 -0.22 -22.47
N GLU A 85 2.24 -1.10 -22.53
CA GLU A 85 1.82 -1.78 -23.77
C GLU A 85 1.37 -0.80 -24.86
N GLN A 86 0.56 0.19 -24.47
CA GLN A 86 0.00 1.17 -25.41
C GLN A 86 1.03 2.21 -25.86
N THR A 87 1.77 2.77 -24.92
CA THR A 87 2.68 3.89 -25.20
C THR A 87 4.06 3.44 -25.66
N ARG A 88 4.45 2.19 -25.36
CA ARG A 88 5.79 1.64 -25.61
C ARG A 88 6.92 2.48 -24.96
N LYS A 89 6.57 3.29 -23.95
CA LYS A 89 7.52 4.15 -23.24
C LYS A 89 7.83 3.59 -21.86
N ILE A 90 9.11 3.36 -21.61
CA ILE A 90 9.60 2.91 -20.32
C ILE A 90 9.47 4.02 -19.29
N LYS A 91 8.90 3.70 -18.14
CA LYS A 91 8.89 4.58 -16.97
C LYS A 91 10.06 4.25 -16.06
N LYS A 92 10.84 5.26 -15.70
CA LYS A 92 11.99 5.07 -14.79
C LYS A 92 11.54 4.82 -13.35
N SER A 93 10.46 5.45 -12.95
CA SER A 93 9.94 5.39 -11.58
C SER A 93 8.56 4.77 -11.52
N LEU A 94 8.32 4.04 -10.46
CA LEU A 94 7.04 3.45 -10.09
C LEU A 94 6.38 4.32 -9.03
N HIS A 95 5.12 4.67 -9.21
CA HIS A 95 4.32 5.33 -8.19
C HIS A 95 3.81 4.31 -7.18
N ILE A 96 4.07 4.56 -5.92
CA ILE A 96 3.54 3.79 -4.81
C ILE A 96 2.26 4.47 -4.33
N HIS A 97 1.17 3.74 -4.41
CA HIS A 97 -0.16 4.21 -4.04
C HIS A 97 -0.54 3.75 -2.64
N SER A 98 -1.41 4.51 -1.99
CA SER A 98 -1.97 4.11 -0.71
C SER A 98 -2.94 2.95 -0.87
N PRO A 99 -2.79 1.84 -0.14
CA PRO A 99 -3.72 0.71 -0.19
C PRO A 99 -5.04 1.01 0.54
N VAL A 100 -5.05 2.00 1.43
CA VAL A 100 -6.19 2.36 2.29
C VAL A 100 -6.35 3.87 2.39
N ALA A 101 -7.53 4.33 2.76
CA ALA A 101 -7.72 5.69 3.24
C ALA A 101 -7.33 5.77 4.72
N GLY A 102 -6.72 6.86 5.15
CA GLY A 102 -6.31 7.04 6.54
C GLY A 102 -5.47 8.27 6.78
N THR A 103 -4.96 8.39 8.00
CA THR A 103 -4.06 9.46 8.43
C THR A 103 -2.65 8.91 8.60
N VAL A 104 -1.66 9.61 8.05
CA VAL A 104 -0.24 9.25 8.19
C VAL A 104 0.23 9.58 9.59
N ILE A 105 0.67 8.58 10.35
CA ILE A 105 1.21 8.78 11.70
C ILE A 105 2.73 8.72 11.74
N ARG A 106 3.35 8.07 10.77
CA ARG A 106 4.81 8.00 10.65
C ARG A 106 5.23 7.88 9.19
N ILE A 107 6.32 8.57 8.85
CA ILE A 107 7.00 8.49 7.56
C ILE A 107 8.39 7.90 7.85
N GLY A 108 8.61 6.67 7.37
CA GLY A 108 9.88 5.94 7.53
C GLY A 108 10.85 6.15 6.36
N SER A 109 10.46 6.91 5.36
CA SER A 109 11.17 7.08 4.09
C SER A 109 11.64 8.52 3.89
N ARG A 110 12.76 8.68 3.15
CA ARG A 110 13.32 9.99 2.79
C ARG A 110 13.68 10.00 1.32
N GLN A 111 13.57 11.17 0.70
CA GLN A 111 14.00 11.37 -0.68
C GLN A 111 15.47 11.03 -0.84
N GLY A 112 15.82 10.31 -1.92
CA GLY A 112 17.17 9.82 -2.19
C GLY A 112 17.55 8.55 -1.41
N GLN A 113 16.72 8.07 -0.50
CA GLN A 113 16.99 6.84 0.25
C GLN A 113 16.80 5.60 -0.63
N TYR A 114 17.70 4.63 -0.50
CA TYR A 114 17.50 3.30 -1.05
C TYR A 114 16.57 2.49 -0.16
N VAL A 115 15.56 1.87 -0.74
CA VAL A 115 14.54 1.08 -0.05
C VAL A 115 14.44 -0.33 -0.64
N THR A 116 14.06 -1.24 0.23
CA THR A 116 13.85 -2.66 -0.08
C THR A 116 12.44 -3.06 0.35
N PRO A 117 11.94 -4.25 -0.01
CA PRO A 117 10.64 -4.74 0.46
C PRO A 117 10.46 -4.80 1.99
N LYS A 118 11.57 -4.77 2.75
CA LYS A 118 11.54 -4.75 4.22
C LYS A 118 11.49 -3.35 4.81
N THR A 119 11.66 -2.31 3.99
CA THR A 119 11.68 -0.92 4.47
C THR A 119 10.25 -0.45 4.70
N GLU A 120 9.94 -0.04 5.94
CA GLU A 120 8.68 0.63 6.25
C GLU A 120 8.69 2.03 5.64
N LEU A 121 7.81 2.28 4.69
CA LEU A 121 7.70 3.57 4.00
C LEU A 121 6.79 4.53 4.75
N TYR A 122 5.60 4.07 5.10
CA TYR A 122 4.59 4.82 5.83
C TYR A 122 3.90 3.94 6.85
N MET A 123 3.48 4.54 7.95
CA MET A 123 2.50 3.98 8.86
C MET A 123 1.25 4.86 8.81
N MET A 124 0.13 4.26 8.43
CA MET A 124 -1.16 4.93 8.32
C MET A 124 -2.18 4.24 9.21
N VAL A 125 -3.10 5.02 9.76
CA VAL A 125 -4.18 4.52 10.61
C VAL A 125 -5.52 5.07 10.14
N ASP A 126 -6.55 4.26 10.27
CA ASP A 126 -7.93 4.70 10.19
C ASP A 126 -8.37 5.19 11.58
N LEU A 127 -8.67 6.48 11.67
CA LEU A 127 -9.13 7.11 12.92
C LEU A 127 -10.66 7.20 13.02
N SER A 128 -11.39 6.55 12.12
CA SER A 128 -12.85 6.54 12.15
C SER A 128 -13.41 5.79 13.37
N GLN A 129 -12.66 4.78 13.82
CA GLN A 129 -12.93 4.04 15.05
C GLN A 129 -11.65 3.93 15.87
N VAL A 130 -11.76 4.19 17.17
CA VAL A 130 -10.63 4.13 18.08
C VAL A 130 -10.98 3.31 19.32
N TRP A 131 -10.02 2.61 19.85
CA TRP A 131 -10.13 1.96 21.14
C TRP A 131 -9.85 2.97 22.25
N VAL A 132 -10.68 2.94 23.29
CA VAL A 132 -10.47 3.72 24.49
C VAL A 132 -10.27 2.74 25.63
N TYR A 133 -9.16 2.86 26.34
CA TYR A 133 -8.90 2.10 27.55
C TYR A 133 -9.40 2.92 28.74
N ALA A 134 -10.17 2.30 29.59
CA ALA A 134 -10.66 2.89 30.84
C ALA A 134 -10.27 1.99 32.00
N ASP A 135 -9.67 2.59 33.03
CA ASP A 135 -9.32 1.89 34.25
C ASP A 135 -10.55 1.86 35.15
N VAL A 136 -10.87 0.65 35.64
CA VAL A 136 -12.02 0.39 36.52
C VAL A 136 -11.47 -0.22 37.81
N TYR A 137 -11.93 0.27 38.95
CA TYR A 137 -11.52 -0.30 40.22
C TYR A 137 -12.12 -1.70 40.42
N GLU A 138 -11.37 -2.58 41.11
CA GLU A 138 -11.75 -3.97 41.31
C GLU A 138 -13.16 -4.12 41.94
N TYR A 139 -13.55 -3.23 42.85
CA TYR A 139 -14.86 -3.25 43.49
C TYR A 139 -16.02 -2.86 42.54
N GLU A 140 -15.74 -2.26 41.40
CA GLU A 140 -16.72 -1.87 40.36
C GLU A 140 -16.91 -2.96 39.29
N LEU A 141 -15.94 -3.88 39.15
CA LEU A 141 -16.00 -4.96 38.15
C LEU A 141 -17.30 -5.79 38.14
N PRO A 142 -17.95 -6.08 39.29
CA PRO A 142 -19.21 -6.83 39.30
C PRO A 142 -20.35 -6.15 38.54
N TRP A 143 -20.30 -4.85 38.36
CA TRP A 143 -21.34 -4.06 37.67
C TRP A 143 -21.03 -3.81 36.18
N VAL A 144 -19.84 -4.12 35.75
CA VAL A 144 -19.37 -3.88 34.38
C VAL A 144 -19.47 -5.17 33.58
N LYS A 145 -20.20 -5.12 32.44
CA LYS A 145 -20.42 -6.29 31.58
C LYS A 145 -20.08 -5.99 30.13
N LEU A 146 -19.62 -7.01 29.42
CA LEU A 146 -19.44 -6.91 27.98
C LEU A 146 -20.74 -6.53 27.29
N GLY A 147 -20.68 -5.56 26.37
CA GLY A 147 -21.83 -5.02 25.66
C GLY A 147 -22.51 -3.83 26.33
N ASP A 148 -22.07 -3.42 27.54
CA ASP A 148 -22.63 -2.22 28.19
C ASP A 148 -22.35 -0.98 27.33
N GLU A 149 -23.37 -0.09 27.24
CA GLU A 149 -23.18 1.21 26.59
C GLU A 149 -22.33 2.12 27.47
N VAL A 150 -21.38 2.79 26.85
CA VAL A 150 -20.45 3.70 27.50
C VAL A 150 -20.63 5.10 26.92
N GLU A 151 -20.75 6.09 27.76
CA GLU A 151 -20.73 7.50 27.40
C GLU A 151 -19.43 8.14 27.92
N MET A 152 -18.74 8.84 27.02
CA MET A 152 -17.48 9.49 27.31
C MET A 152 -17.55 10.97 26.95
N THR A 153 -16.99 11.80 27.82
CA THR A 153 -16.79 13.24 27.57
C THR A 153 -15.30 13.55 27.59
N LEU A 154 -14.87 14.43 26.72
CA LEU A 154 -13.47 14.90 26.66
C LEU A 154 -13.39 16.35 27.08
N ALA A 155 -12.49 16.67 27.99
CA ALA A 155 -12.26 18.04 28.45
C ALA A 155 -11.82 18.97 27.30
N SER A 156 -11.15 18.43 26.28
CA SER A 156 -10.72 19.15 25.08
C SER A 156 -11.84 19.51 24.10
N VAL A 157 -13.02 18.84 24.23
CA VAL A 157 -14.20 19.08 23.39
C VAL A 157 -15.45 19.21 24.26
N PRO A 158 -15.59 20.34 24.98
CA PRO A 158 -16.69 20.51 25.93
C PRO A 158 -18.05 20.46 25.22
N GLY A 159 -19.04 19.81 25.86
CA GLY A 159 -20.39 19.69 25.34
C GLY A 159 -20.62 18.57 24.31
N LYS A 160 -19.60 17.81 23.96
CA LYS A 160 -19.75 16.64 23.09
C LYS A 160 -19.62 15.35 23.88
N THR A 161 -20.64 14.50 23.77
CA THR A 161 -20.63 13.14 24.33
C THR A 161 -20.35 12.14 23.21
N PHE A 162 -19.40 11.27 23.45
CA PHE A 162 -19.09 10.15 22.57
C PHE A 162 -19.73 8.89 23.16
N LYS A 163 -20.30 8.07 22.27
CA LYS A 163 -20.92 6.80 22.66
C LYS A 163 -20.09 5.65 22.14
N GLY A 164 -19.98 4.62 22.94
CA GLY A 164 -19.30 3.39 22.62
C GLY A 164 -19.93 2.19 23.32
N SER A 165 -19.38 1.02 23.12
CA SER A 165 -19.73 -0.20 23.82
C SER A 165 -18.49 -0.79 24.49
N LEU A 166 -18.69 -1.50 25.58
CA LEU A 166 -17.63 -2.24 26.24
C LEU A 166 -17.42 -3.57 25.51
N ASP A 167 -16.32 -3.65 24.76
CA ASP A 167 -16.04 -4.81 23.90
C ASP A 167 -15.14 -5.84 24.57
N TYR A 168 -14.31 -5.42 25.54
CA TYR A 168 -13.37 -6.34 26.19
C TYR A 168 -13.04 -5.89 27.62
N ILE A 169 -12.91 -6.86 28.53
CA ILE A 169 -12.44 -6.67 29.91
C ILE A 169 -11.14 -7.45 30.07
N TYR A 170 -10.05 -6.76 30.38
CA TYR A 170 -8.75 -7.41 30.61
C TYR A 170 -8.80 -8.24 31.90
N PRO A 171 -8.31 -9.50 31.89
CA PRO A 171 -8.38 -10.41 33.04
C PRO A 171 -7.24 -10.18 34.07
N TYR A 172 -6.52 -9.09 33.94
CA TYR A 172 -5.40 -8.74 34.85
C TYR A 172 -5.49 -7.26 35.24
N ALA A 173 -5.01 -6.96 36.44
CA ALA A 173 -4.86 -5.59 36.92
C ALA A 173 -3.43 -5.11 36.64
N GLU A 174 -3.26 -3.90 36.16
CA GLU A 174 -1.96 -3.22 36.14
C GLU A 174 -1.67 -2.66 37.54
N SER A 175 -0.52 -2.99 38.05
CA SER A 175 -0.04 -2.51 39.35
C SER A 175 0.77 -1.21 39.22
#